data_07efb5ebaaa8ea46231fba4a90603ae9
#
_entry.id   07efb5ebaaa8ea46231fba4a90603ae9
#
_cell.length_a   1.000
_cell.length_b   1.000
_cell.length_c   1.000
_cell.angle_alpha   90.00
_cell.angle_beta   90.00
_cell.angle_gamma   90.00
#
_symmetry.space_group_name_H-M   'P 1'
#
loop_
_entity.id
_entity.type
_entity.pdbx_description
1 polymer ?
#
loop_
_entity_poly.entity_id
_entity_poly.type
_entity_poly.pdbx_seq_one_letter_code
_entity_poly.pdbx_strand_id
1 'polypeptide(L)'
;MNLQELKQKSPSELISQAEKLGIENPSTLRKQEILFSILKKLADKNEQITGGGVLEVLQDGFGFLRAIESNYLPGPDDIYVSPSQIRKFGLRTGDSVEGEIRAPKDAERYFALLKVSQINFETPEKARNKIAFDNLTPLYPDKQLKMEVEKNTTEKKPDQTARLIDLVSPIGKGQRSLIISPPKAGKTIILQNIANSLAENHPECYLMVLLIDERPEEVTDMQRTVKGEVISSTFDEPASRHVAVAEMVIEKAKRLVEHKKDVVILLDSITRLGRAYNAVVPSSGKVLTGGVDANALQRPKRFFGAARNVEQGGSLTIISTALVDTGSRMDEVIFEEFKGTGNSELILDRKIADKRIYPAIDITRSGTRREELLFKKEDLTKVNVLRRIISPMGTMDGIEFLMSKLKNTKNNADFFVSMNKPS
;
A
#
# COMPACT_ATOMS: atom_id res chain seq x y z
N MET A 1 10.25 -17.07 -22.40
CA MET A 1 11.06 -16.11 -21.62
C MET A 1 10.14 -15.05 -21.02
N ASN A 2 10.34 -14.63 -19.76
CA ASN A 2 9.47 -13.67 -19.09
C ASN A 2 10.02 -12.24 -19.24
N LEU A 3 9.20 -11.30 -19.73
CA LEU A 3 9.55 -9.88 -19.89
C LEU A 3 9.94 -9.22 -18.55
N GLN A 4 9.27 -9.58 -17.46
CA GLN A 4 9.56 -9.03 -16.13
C GLN A 4 10.93 -9.45 -15.61
N GLU A 5 11.33 -10.71 -15.84
CA GLU A 5 12.68 -11.20 -15.48
C GLU A 5 13.77 -10.48 -16.26
N LEU A 6 13.51 -10.17 -17.54
CA LEU A 6 14.44 -9.36 -18.34
C LEU A 6 14.58 -7.94 -17.81
N LYS A 7 13.49 -7.31 -17.36
CA LYS A 7 13.51 -5.95 -16.80
C LYS A 7 14.30 -5.84 -15.49
N GLN A 8 14.35 -6.90 -14.70
CA GLN A 8 15.07 -6.94 -13.42
C GLN A 8 16.59 -7.08 -13.62
N LYS A 9 17.06 -7.48 -14.80
CA LYS A 9 18.49 -7.62 -15.09
C LYS A 9 19.21 -6.26 -15.09
N SER A 10 20.46 -6.29 -14.64
CA SER A 10 21.34 -5.14 -14.72
C SER A 10 21.67 -4.76 -16.18
N PRO A 11 22.02 -3.52 -16.48
CA PRO A 11 22.42 -3.12 -17.84
C PRO A 11 23.55 -3.98 -18.42
N SER A 12 24.52 -4.39 -17.60
CA SER A 12 25.64 -5.26 -18.02
C SER A 12 25.18 -6.66 -18.42
N GLU A 13 24.24 -7.24 -17.67
CA GLU A 13 23.67 -8.55 -18.00
C GLU A 13 22.82 -8.51 -19.27
N LEU A 14 22.08 -7.41 -19.49
CA LEU A 14 21.29 -7.20 -20.71
C LEU A 14 22.19 -7.06 -21.93
N ILE A 15 23.29 -6.29 -21.84
CA ILE A 15 24.28 -6.14 -22.91
C ILE A 15 24.88 -7.52 -23.27
N SER A 16 25.35 -8.27 -22.28
CA SER A 16 25.90 -9.60 -22.49
C SER A 16 24.90 -10.57 -23.14
N GLN A 17 23.62 -10.48 -22.78
CA GLN A 17 22.57 -11.29 -23.37
C GLN A 17 22.25 -10.84 -24.80
N ALA A 18 22.26 -9.54 -25.09
CA ALA A 18 22.07 -8.98 -26.41
C ALA A 18 23.19 -9.41 -27.40
N GLU A 19 24.44 -9.39 -26.94
CA GLU A 19 25.61 -9.87 -27.70
C GLU A 19 25.48 -11.35 -28.06
N LYS A 20 25.09 -12.19 -27.09
CA LYS A 20 24.83 -13.64 -27.33
C LYS A 20 23.73 -13.89 -28.36
N LEU A 21 22.79 -12.98 -28.50
CA LEU A 21 21.69 -13.04 -29.47
C LEU A 21 22.07 -12.42 -30.83
N GLY A 22 23.30 -11.91 -30.98
CA GLY A 22 23.79 -11.31 -32.22
C GLY A 22 23.19 -9.92 -32.49
N ILE A 23 22.93 -9.14 -31.45
CA ILE A 23 22.53 -7.73 -31.56
C ILE A 23 23.80 -6.89 -31.68
N GLU A 24 23.91 -6.08 -32.72
CA GLU A 24 25.07 -5.23 -32.98
C GLU A 24 25.08 -4.02 -32.02
N ASN A 25 26.24 -3.72 -31.44
CA ASN A 25 26.53 -2.55 -30.61
C ASN A 25 25.49 -2.29 -29.46
N PRO A 26 25.14 -3.29 -28.64
CA PRO A 26 24.10 -3.11 -27.61
C PRO A 26 24.51 -2.08 -26.51
N SER A 27 25.78 -1.83 -26.33
CA SER A 27 26.31 -0.84 -25.36
C SER A 27 25.96 0.61 -25.71
N THR A 28 25.61 0.91 -26.97
CA THR A 28 25.20 2.26 -27.40
C THR A 28 23.69 2.51 -27.24
N LEU A 29 22.92 1.45 -27.00
CA LEU A 29 21.47 1.50 -26.90
C LEU A 29 21.04 1.81 -25.45
N ARG A 30 19.90 2.50 -25.29
CA ARG A 30 19.27 2.66 -23.99
C ARG A 30 18.71 1.32 -23.48
N LYS A 31 18.61 1.16 -22.17
CA LYS A 31 18.11 -0.09 -21.54
C LYS A 31 16.84 -0.61 -22.21
N GLN A 32 15.89 0.28 -22.54
CA GLN A 32 14.63 -0.06 -23.21
C GLN A 32 14.84 -0.57 -24.64
N GLU A 33 15.74 0.04 -25.40
CA GLU A 33 16.05 -0.37 -26.77
C GLU A 33 16.74 -1.74 -26.80
N ILE A 34 17.60 -2.01 -25.80
CA ILE A 34 18.23 -3.32 -25.64
C ILE A 34 17.17 -4.40 -25.38
N LEU A 35 16.26 -4.13 -24.41
CA LEU A 35 15.15 -5.04 -24.09
C LEU A 35 14.28 -5.33 -25.31
N PHE A 36 13.89 -4.29 -26.04
CA PHE A 36 13.10 -4.42 -27.25
C PHE A 36 13.81 -5.27 -28.33
N SER A 37 15.10 -5.01 -28.55
CA SER A 37 15.91 -5.77 -29.51
C SER A 37 16.07 -7.24 -29.12
N ILE A 38 16.28 -7.53 -27.85
CA ILE A 38 16.33 -8.91 -27.32
C ILE A 38 15.01 -9.62 -27.58
N LEU A 39 13.88 -9.00 -27.24
CA LEU A 39 12.55 -9.60 -27.40
C LEU A 39 12.19 -9.82 -28.87
N LYS A 40 12.56 -8.88 -29.74
CA LYS A 40 12.38 -9.05 -31.20
C LYS A 40 13.16 -10.25 -31.71
N LYS A 41 14.44 -10.39 -31.33
CA LYS A 41 15.27 -11.54 -31.74
C LYS A 41 14.77 -12.87 -31.17
N LEU A 42 14.20 -12.90 -29.97
CA LEU A 42 13.58 -14.09 -29.39
C LEU A 42 12.29 -14.47 -30.13
N ALA A 43 11.49 -13.47 -30.50
CA ALA A 43 10.27 -13.67 -31.30
C ALA A 43 10.60 -14.24 -32.69
N ASP A 44 11.68 -13.76 -33.34
CA ASP A 44 12.16 -14.27 -34.63
C ASP A 44 12.60 -15.74 -34.53
N LYS A 45 13.02 -16.20 -33.33
CA LYS A 45 13.37 -17.60 -33.07
C LYS A 45 12.18 -18.48 -32.64
N ASN A 46 10.95 -17.95 -32.72
CA ASN A 46 9.73 -18.60 -32.25
C ASN A 46 9.76 -19.00 -30.76
N GLU A 47 10.56 -18.32 -29.94
CA GLU A 47 10.51 -18.51 -28.51
C GLU A 47 9.25 -17.84 -27.91
N GLN A 48 8.55 -18.56 -27.06
CA GLN A 48 7.38 -18.06 -26.39
C GLN A 48 7.77 -16.96 -25.39
N ILE A 49 7.25 -15.76 -25.58
CA ILE A 49 7.49 -14.62 -24.70
C ILE A 49 6.24 -14.43 -23.82
N THR A 50 6.44 -14.34 -22.52
CA THR A 50 5.39 -14.03 -21.56
C THR A 50 5.60 -12.65 -20.97
N GLY A 51 4.50 -11.95 -20.73
CA GLY A 51 4.51 -10.64 -20.07
C GLY A 51 3.24 -10.42 -19.28
N GLY A 52 3.28 -9.43 -18.40
CA GLY A 52 2.14 -9.11 -17.57
C GLY A 52 2.20 -7.68 -17.05
N GLY A 53 1.13 -7.27 -16.41
CA GLY A 53 0.99 -5.95 -15.80
C GLY A 53 -0.41 -5.74 -15.26
N VAL A 54 -0.67 -4.52 -14.81
CA VAL A 54 -2.00 -4.12 -14.35
C VAL A 54 -2.75 -3.43 -15.48
N LEU A 55 -3.93 -3.93 -15.79
CA LEU A 55 -4.74 -3.42 -16.89
C LEU A 55 -5.31 -2.04 -16.59
N GLU A 56 -5.10 -1.12 -17.51
CA GLU A 56 -5.86 0.12 -17.63
C GLU A 56 -6.71 0.06 -18.89
N VAL A 57 -8.03 0.11 -18.77
CA VAL A 57 -8.98 0.15 -19.88
C VAL A 57 -9.23 1.60 -20.25
N LEU A 58 -9.04 1.94 -21.53
CA LEU A 58 -9.27 3.27 -22.07
C LEU A 58 -10.70 3.44 -22.60
N GLN A 59 -11.11 4.68 -22.85
CA GLN A 59 -12.47 5.01 -23.28
C GLN A 59 -12.90 4.32 -24.58
N ASP A 60 -11.93 4.07 -25.47
CA ASP A 60 -12.16 3.37 -26.74
C ASP A 60 -12.34 1.85 -26.60
N GLY A 61 -12.33 1.34 -25.36
CA GLY A 61 -12.60 -0.07 -25.04
C GLY A 61 -11.41 -1.01 -25.21
N PHE A 62 -10.25 -0.55 -25.66
CA PHE A 62 -8.99 -1.29 -25.56
C PHE A 62 -8.24 -0.92 -24.28
N GLY A 63 -7.16 -1.62 -23.96
CA GLY A 63 -6.40 -1.32 -22.75
C GLY A 63 -4.90 -1.59 -22.91
N PHE A 64 -4.17 -1.24 -21.85
CA PHE A 64 -2.75 -1.52 -21.71
C PHE A 64 -2.45 -2.18 -20.36
N LEU A 65 -1.56 -3.16 -20.36
CA LEU A 65 -0.98 -3.66 -19.13
C LEU A 65 0.16 -2.74 -18.72
N ARG A 66 -0.03 -2.03 -17.63
CA ARG A 66 0.91 -1.06 -17.07
C ARG A 66 1.91 -1.78 -16.16
N ALA A 67 3.16 -1.40 -16.27
CA ALA A 67 4.24 -1.98 -15.47
C ALA A 67 4.37 -1.31 -14.09
N ILE A 68 4.74 -2.08 -13.08
CA ILE A 68 5.01 -1.56 -11.73
C ILE A 68 6.22 -0.60 -11.73
N GLU A 69 7.22 -0.87 -12.56
CA GLU A 69 8.41 -0.04 -12.70
C GLU A 69 8.09 1.39 -13.18
N SER A 70 6.94 1.56 -13.85
CA SER A 70 6.39 2.86 -14.26
C SER A 70 5.33 3.39 -13.28
N ASN A 71 5.22 2.82 -12.09
CA ASN A 71 4.17 3.14 -11.11
C ASN A 71 2.75 3.06 -11.72
N TYR A 72 2.52 2.12 -12.61
CA TYR A 72 1.27 1.90 -13.37
C TYR A 72 0.85 3.06 -14.28
N LEU A 73 1.77 3.96 -14.61
CA LEU A 73 1.53 5.04 -15.55
C LEU A 73 1.92 4.63 -16.97
N PRO A 74 1.38 5.31 -18.00
CA PRO A 74 1.72 5.05 -19.39
C PRO A 74 3.21 5.03 -19.64
N GLY A 75 3.69 3.97 -20.27
CA GLY A 75 5.10 3.76 -20.60
C GLY A 75 5.31 3.10 -21.96
N PRO A 76 6.53 3.17 -22.50
CA PRO A 76 6.85 2.58 -23.81
C PRO A 76 6.81 1.04 -23.79
N ASP A 77 6.89 0.44 -22.60
CA ASP A 77 6.91 -1.01 -22.40
C ASP A 77 5.52 -1.60 -22.13
N ASP A 78 4.47 -0.81 -22.31
CA ASP A 78 3.11 -1.27 -22.08
C ASP A 78 2.70 -2.31 -23.09
N ILE A 79 1.85 -3.25 -22.65
CA ILE A 79 1.36 -4.33 -23.49
C ILE A 79 -0.08 -4.04 -23.88
N TYR A 80 -0.35 -3.94 -25.15
CA TYR A 80 -1.69 -3.70 -25.69
C TYR A 80 -2.62 -4.90 -25.45
N VAL A 81 -3.84 -4.63 -25.01
CA VAL A 81 -4.92 -5.59 -24.82
C VAL A 81 -6.12 -5.21 -25.67
N SER A 82 -6.56 -6.11 -26.52
CA SER A 82 -7.64 -5.86 -27.47
C SER A 82 -9.03 -5.79 -26.78
N PRO A 83 -10.00 -5.05 -27.35
CA PRO A 83 -11.37 -5.02 -26.84
C PRO A 83 -12.03 -6.40 -26.78
N SER A 84 -11.67 -7.29 -27.72
CA SER A 84 -12.20 -8.66 -27.74
C SER A 84 -11.74 -9.48 -26.54
N GLN A 85 -10.46 -9.36 -26.14
CA GLN A 85 -9.94 -10.03 -24.95
C GLN A 85 -10.55 -9.45 -23.66
N ILE A 86 -10.69 -8.12 -23.56
CA ILE A 86 -11.33 -7.44 -22.45
C ILE A 86 -12.75 -7.97 -22.25
N ARG A 87 -13.55 -8.02 -23.32
CA ARG A 87 -14.93 -8.55 -23.26
C ARG A 87 -14.97 -10.05 -22.96
N LYS A 88 -14.10 -10.85 -23.62
CA LYS A 88 -14.07 -12.31 -23.46
C LYS A 88 -13.84 -12.76 -22.03
N PHE A 89 -12.93 -12.08 -21.31
CA PHE A 89 -12.54 -12.41 -19.94
C PHE A 89 -13.20 -11.52 -18.89
N GLY A 90 -14.01 -10.52 -19.30
CA GLY A 90 -14.64 -9.56 -18.39
C GLY A 90 -13.61 -8.74 -17.60
N LEU A 91 -12.51 -8.36 -18.25
CA LEU A 91 -11.43 -7.62 -17.63
C LEU A 91 -11.84 -6.18 -17.34
N ARG A 92 -11.29 -5.64 -16.27
CA ARG A 92 -11.52 -4.26 -15.83
C ARG A 92 -10.20 -3.61 -15.44
N THR A 93 -10.19 -2.29 -15.38
CA THR A 93 -9.05 -1.54 -14.84
C THR A 93 -8.71 -2.05 -13.44
N GLY A 94 -7.42 -2.28 -13.20
CA GLY A 94 -6.90 -2.84 -11.97
C GLY A 94 -6.66 -4.35 -11.99
N ASP A 95 -7.20 -5.10 -12.96
CA ASP A 95 -6.90 -6.53 -13.08
C ASP A 95 -5.42 -6.75 -13.39
N SER A 96 -4.74 -7.57 -12.61
CA SER A 96 -3.40 -8.06 -12.91
C SER A 96 -3.50 -9.19 -13.91
N VAL A 97 -2.94 -9.00 -15.10
CA VAL A 97 -3.05 -9.97 -16.21
C VAL A 97 -1.67 -10.41 -16.64
N GLU A 98 -1.50 -11.72 -16.80
CA GLU A 98 -0.28 -12.33 -17.34
C GLU A 98 -0.64 -13.21 -18.54
N GLY A 99 0.26 -13.26 -19.52
CA GLY A 99 0.02 -14.08 -20.67
C GLY A 99 1.13 -14.09 -21.69
N GLU A 100 0.87 -14.76 -22.79
CA GLU A 100 1.75 -14.78 -23.95
C GLU A 100 1.59 -13.49 -24.74
N ILE A 101 2.71 -12.89 -25.10
CA ILE A 101 2.78 -11.64 -25.85
C ILE A 101 3.51 -11.83 -27.17
N ARG A 102 3.20 -11.01 -28.16
CA ARG A 102 3.93 -10.92 -29.41
C ARG A 102 4.63 -9.59 -29.56
N ALA A 103 5.71 -9.59 -30.29
CA ALA A 103 6.40 -8.38 -30.72
C ALA A 103 5.50 -7.50 -31.60
N PRO A 104 5.73 -6.18 -31.60
CA PRO A 104 5.04 -5.26 -32.52
C PRO A 104 5.33 -5.60 -33.96
N LYS A 105 4.34 -5.46 -34.84
CA LYS A 105 4.49 -5.49 -36.30
C LYS A 105 4.98 -4.13 -36.81
N ASP A 106 5.37 -4.04 -38.09
CA ASP A 106 6.05 -2.87 -38.68
C ASP A 106 5.35 -1.50 -38.48
N ALA A 107 4.05 -1.44 -38.15
CA ALA A 107 3.33 -0.20 -37.86
C ALA A 107 2.90 -0.06 -36.39
N GLU A 108 3.25 -1.03 -35.55
CA GLU A 108 2.81 -1.05 -34.13
C GLU A 108 3.94 -0.55 -33.22
N ARG A 109 3.57 0.12 -32.12
CA ARG A 109 4.55 0.62 -31.14
C ARG A 109 4.69 -0.27 -29.89
N TYR A 110 3.66 -1.08 -29.61
CA TYR A 110 3.56 -1.83 -28.36
C TYR A 110 3.53 -3.34 -28.60
N PHE A 111 4.03 -4.09 -27.65
CA PHE A 111 3.74 -5.51 -27.57
C PHE A 111 2.24 -5.74 -27.46
N ALA A 112 1.75 -6.85 -27.95
CA ALA A 112 0.33 -7.19 -27.87
C ALA A 112 0.12 -8.52 -27.15
N LEU A 113 -0.86 -8.55 -26.25
CA LEU A 113 -1.26 -9.77 -25.56
C LEU A 113 -1.94 -10.73 -26.56
N LEU A 114 -1.41 -11.95 -26.68
CA LEU A 114 -1.97 -13.00 -27.53
C LEU A 114 -2.94 -13.89 -26.74
N LYS A 115 -2.46 -14.41 -25.63
CA LYS A 115 -3.20 -15.37 -24.82
C LYS A 115 -3.09 -15.02 -23.34
N VAL A 116 -4.22 -14.95 -22.66
CA VAL A 116 -4.28 -14.75 -21.21
C VAL A 116 -4.01 -16.08 -20.52
N SER A 117 -3.02 -16.13 -19.64
CA SER A 117 -2.69 -17.30 -18.81
C SER A 117 -3.16 -17.16 -17.38
N GLN A 118 -3.08 -15.95 -16.81
CA GLN A 118 -3.54 -15.68 -15.45
C GLN A 118 -4.24 -14.32 -15.36
N ILE A 119 -5.22 -14.24 -14.44
CA ILE A 119 -5.91 -13.01 -14.04
C ILE A 119 -5.93 -13.00 -12.52
N ASN A 120 -5.34 -11.97 -11.91
CA ASN A 120 -5.25 -11.80 -10.44
C ASN A 120 -4.71 -13.07 -9.74
N PHE A 121 -3.67 -13.67 -10.32
CA PHE A 121 -2.99 -14.89 -9.85
C PHE A 121 -3.84 -16.17 -9.92
N GLU A 122 -4.93 -16.16 -10.66
CA GLU A 122 -5.80 -17.31 -10.89
C GLU A 122 -5.94 -17.63 -12.38
N THR A 123 -6.36 -18.86 -12.68
CA THR A 123 -6.67 -19.21 -14.07
C THR A 123 -7.88 -18.44 -14.59
N PRO A 124 -7.97 -18.13 -15.89
CA PRO A 124 -9.06 -17.34 -16.45
C PRO A 124 -10.46 -17.92 -16.20
N GLU A 125 -10.57 -19.25 -16.07
CA GLU A 125 -11.82 -19.95 -15.80
C GLU A 125 -12.33 -19.64 -14.38
N LYS A 126 -11.43 -19.64 -13.37
CA LYS A 126 -11.75 -19.29 -11.98
C LYS A 126 -12.08 -17.81 -11.84
N ALA A 127 -11.35 -16.96 -12.56
CA ALA A 127 -11.50 -15.50 -12.51
C ALA A 127 -12.88 -15.01 -13.03
N ARG A 128 -13.67 -15.84 -13.74
CA ARG A 128 -14.99 -15.45 -14.25
C ARG A 128 -16.06 -15.33 -13.17
N ASN A 129 -15.99 -16.15 -12.13
CA ASN A 129 -17.04 -16.25 -11.10
C ASN A 129 -16.70 -15.35 -9.91
N LYS A 130 -16.62 -14.04 -10.15
CA LYS A 130 -16.34 -13.04 -9.11
C LYS A 130 -17.52 -12.13 -8.86
N ILE A 131 -17.69 -11.73 -7.61
CA ILE A 131 -18.65 -10.69 -7.22
C ILE A 131 -17.91 -9.34 -7.30
N ALA A 132 -18.51 -8.35 -7.95
CA ALA A 132 -17.95 -7.03 -8.03
C ALA A 132 -17.76 -6.42 -6.63
N PHE A 133 -16.68 -5.69 -6.42
CA PHE A 133 -16.30 -5.13 -5.12
C PHE A 133 -17.43 -4.34 -4.45
N ASP A 134 -18.17 -3.55 -5.22
CA ASP A 134 -19.27 -2.72 -4.71
C ASP A 134 -20.47 -3.55 -4.23
N ASN A 135 -20.58 -4.81 -4.66
CA ASN A 135 -21.66 -5.74 -4.27
C ASN A 135 -21.22 -6.66 -3.12
N LEU A 136 -20.00 -6.56 -2.63
CA LEU A 136 -19.53 -7.35 -1.50
C LEU A 136 -20.10 -6.80 -0.18
N THR A 137 -20.52 -7.70 0.72
CA THR A 137 -21.08 -7.33 2.02
C THR A 137 -19.99 -6.91 2.99
N PRO A 138 -19.96 -5.64 3.44
CA PRO A 138 -18.94 -5.16 4.36
C PRO A 138 -19.19 -5.64 5.79
N LEU A 139 -18.12 -6.06 6.46
CA LEU A 139 -18.11 -6.45 7.88
C LEU A 139 -17.14 -5.57 8.67
N TYR A 140 -17.29 -5.56 9.99
CA TYR A 140 -16.27 -5.02 10.87
C TYR A 140 -15.00 -5.89 10.83
N PRO A 141 -13.80 -5.30 11.04
CA PRO A 141 -12.59 -6.07 11.25
C PRO A 141 -12.73 -6.99 12.47
N ASP A 142 -12.53 -8.29 12.27
CA ASP A 142 -12.67 -9.35 13.28
C ASP A 142 -11.42 -10.22 13.40
N LYS A 143 -10.45 -10.04 12.49
CA LYS A 143 -9.17 -10.73 12.49
C LYS A 143 -8.04 -9.72 12.64
N GLN A 144 -7.33 -9.80 13.76
CA GLN A 144 -6.20 -8.92 14.03
C GLN A 144 -5.05 -9.19 13.05
N LEU A 145 -4.49 -8.11 12.51
CA LEU A 145 -3.18 -8.09 11.87
C LEU A 145 -2.15 -7.84 12.98
N LYS A 146 -1.56 -8.91 13.51
CA LYS A 146 -0.61 -8.83 14.61
C LYS A 146 0.68 -8.19 14.13
N MET A 147 1.09 -7.10 14.77
CA MET A 147 2.32 -6.37 14.43
C MET A 147 3.54 -6.91 15.17
N GLU A 148 3.36 -7.41 16.39
CA GLU A 148 4.45 -7.98 17.17
C GLU A 148 5.09 -9.18 16.45
N VAL A 149 6.41 -9.08 16.17
CA VAL A 149 7.20 -10.13 15.53
C VAL A 149 7.93 -10.94 16.59
N GLU A 150 7.71 -12.24 16.63
CA GLU A 150 8.44 -13.16 17.51
C GLU A 150 9.83 -13.43 16.93
N LYS A 151 10.84 -12.69 17.38
CA LYS A 151 12.24 -12.95 16.96
C LYS A 151 12.85 -14.01 17.84
N ASN A 152 13.20 -15.14 17.23
CA ASN A 152 13.97 -16.23 17.85
C ASN A 152 15.47 -15.94 17.98
N THR A 153 15.91 -14.71 17.71
CA THR A 153 17.34 -14.37 17.68
C THR A 153 17.73 -13.51 18.88
N THR A 154 18.72 -13.96 19.60
CA THR A 154 19.35 -13.35 20.80
C THR A 154 20.02 -11.99 20.54
N GLU A 155 20.06 -11.49 19.31
CA GLU A 155 20.92 -10.34 18.94
C GLU A 155 20.19 -9.00 18.70
N LYS A 156 18.86 -8.96 18.62
CA LYS A 156 18.13 -7.69 18.45
C LYS A 156 17.08 -7.50 19.54
N LYS A 157 17.12 -6.35 20.20
CA LYS A 157 16.08 -5.93 21.16
C LYS A 157 14.71 -6.04 20.49
N PRO A 158 13.68 -6.54 21.23
CA PRO A 158 12.32 -6.64 20.69
C PRO A 158 11.84 -5.25 20.22
N ASP A 159 11.18 -5.24 19.06
CA ASP A 159 10.61 -4.00 18.52
C ASP A 159 9.42 -3.55 19.38
N GLN A 160 9.63 -2.48 20.12
CA GLN A 160 8.62 -1.92 21.01
C GLN A 160 7.49 -1.23 20.23
N THR A 161 7.77 -0.74 19.02
CA THR A 161 6.78 -0.06 18.18
C THR A 161 5.64 -0.99 17.82
N ALA A 162 5.96 -2.17 17.29
CA ALA A 162 4.99 -3.18 16.91
C ALA A 162 4.16 -3.66 18.11
N ARG A 163 4.81 -3.88 19.25
CA ARG A 163 4.16 -4.26 20.51
C ARG A 163 3.20 -3.20 21.03
N LEU A 164 3.61 -1.93 20.97
CA LEU A 164 2.77 -0.80 21.37
C LEU A 164 1.53 -0.67 20.49
N ILE A 165 1.68 -0.80 19.17
CA ILE A 165 0.55 -0.73 18.23
C ILE A 165 -0.48 -1.80 18.58
N ASP A 166 -0.05 -3.04 18.78
CA ASP A 166 -0.95 -4.15 19.14
C ASP A 166 -1.71 -3.91 20.46
N LEU A 167 -1.10 -3.23 21.44
CA LEU A 167 -1.73 -2.95 22.74
C LEU A 167 -2.65 -1.73 22.72
N VAL A 168 -2.30 -0.70 21.95
CA VAL A 168 -2.93 0.62 22.05
C VAL A 168 -3.95 0.85 20.93
N SER A 169 -3.60 0.48 19.72
CA SER A 169 -4.42 0.67 18.51
C SER A 169 -4.30 -0.56 17.60
N PRO A 170 -4.89 -1.71 18.01
CA PRO A 170 -4.81 -2.93 17.23
C PRO A 170 -5.45 -2.72 15.86
N ILE A 171 -4.81 -3.30 14.84
CA ILE A 171 -5.24 -3.20 13.44
C ILE A 171 -5.84 -4.54 13.02
N GLY A 172 -7.00 -4.52 12.40
CA GLY A 172 -7.66 -5.72 11.86
C GLY A 172 -7.74 -5.73 10.34
N LYS A 173 -7.95 -6.91 9.76
CA LYS A 173 -8.22 -7.06 8.33
C LYS A 173 -9.48 -6.28 7.96
N GLY A 174 -9.36 -5.33 7.02
CA GLY A 174 -10.44 -4.42 6.66
C GLY A 174 -10.46 -3.08 7.42
N GLN A 175 -9.44 -2.79 8.21
CA GLN A 175 -9.33 -1.56 9.00
C GLN A 175 -9.14 -0.32 8.13
N ARG A 176 -9.76 0.80 8.53
CA ARG A 176 -9.47 2.16 8.05
C ARG A 176 -8.71 2.89 9.14
N SER A 177 -7.38 2.81 9.09
CA SER A 177 -6.52 3.35 10.13
C SER A 177 -5.85 4.64 9.69
N LEU A 178 -5.87 5.65 10.58
CA LEU A 178 -5.13 6.90 10.42
C LEU A 178 -3.94 6.94 11.38
N ILE A 179 -2.76 7.19 10.85
CA ILE A 179 -1.56 7.56 11.62
C ILE A 179 -1.49 9.08 11.58
N ILE A 180 -1.91 9.71 12.66
CA ILE A 180 -1.97 11.17 12.77
C ILE A 180 -0.60 11.66 13.23
N SER A 181 0.09 12.38 12.37
CA SER A 181 1.48 12.74 12.60
C SER A 181 1.75 14.23 12.40
N PRO A 182 2.25 14.92 13.43
CA PRO A 182 2.91 16.20 13.24
C PRO A 182 4.26 16.00 12.52
N PRO A 183 4.83 17.05 11.91
CA PRO A 183 6.14 16.97 11.29
C PRO A 183 7.23 16.48 12.25
N LYS A 184 8.15 15.64 11.76
CA LYS A 184 9.31 15.10 12.50
C LYS A 184 8.98 14.18 13.69
N ALA A 185 7.79 13.60 13.74
CA ALA A 185 7.40 12.67 14.82
C ALA A 185 7.73 11.19 14.56
N GLY A 186 8.44 10.86 13.46
CA GLY A 186 8.84 9.48 13.16
C GLY A 186 7.85 8.69 12.31
N LYS A 187 6.99 9.37 11.55
CA LYS A 187 5.98 8.80 10.66
C LYS A 187 6.51 7.66 9.79
N THR A 188 7.58 7.91 9.04
CA THR A 188 8.16 6.96 8.07
C THR A 188 8.67 5.69 8.74
N ILE A 189 9.31 5.81 9.91
CA ILE A 189 9.79 4.66 10.69
C ILE A 189 8.65 3.78 11.15
N ILE A 190 7.53 4.36 11.59
CA ILE A 190 6.33 3.60 12.00
C ILE A 190 5.74 2.85 10.81
N LEU A 191 5.64 3.48 9.62
CA LEU A 191 5.16 2.81 8.41
C LEU A 191 6.07 1.65 8.00
N GLN A 192 7.39 1.83 8.05
CA GLN A 192 8.36 0.76 7.79
C GLN A 192 8.20 -0.40 8.77
N ASN A 193 8.04 -0.11 10.06
CA ASN A 193 7.83 -1.13 11.08
C ASN A 193 6.53 -1.91 10.83
N ILE A 194 5.43 -1.22 10.52
CA ILE A 194 4.16 -1.87 10.16
C ILE A 194 4.33 -2.73 8.90
N ALA A 195 4.97 -2.21 7.86
CA ALA A 195 5.21 -2.95 6.62
C ALA A 195 6.01 -4.23 6.85
N ASN A 196 7.10 -4.14 7.63
CA ASN A 196 7.95 -5.28 7.95
C ASN A 196 7.21 -6.31 8.83
N SER A 197 6.44 -5.87 9.81
CA SER A 197 5.61 -6.73 10.64
C SER A 197 4.56 -7.48 9.81
N LEU A 198 3.91 -6.80 8.88
CA LEU A 198 2.95 -7.42 7.96
C LEU A 198 3.61 -8.45 7.05
N ALA A 199 4.77 -8.13 6.48
CA ALA A 199 5.50 -9.04 5.61
C ALA A 199 5.99 -10.30 6.33
N GLU A 200 6.28 -10.22 7.62
CA GLU A 200 6.76 -11.34 8.43
C GLU A 200 5.62 -12.18 9.01
N ASN A 201 4.61 -11.52 9.60
CA ASN A 201 3.51 -12.20 10.29
C ASN A 201 2.34 -12.59 9.38
N HIS A 202 2.16 -11.87 8.26
CA HIS A 202 1.01 -12.00 7.37
C HIS A 202 1.42 -12.12 5.89
N PRO A 203 2.26 -13.14 5.55
CA PRO A 203 2.71 -13.34 4.16
C PRO A 203 1.57 -13.66 3.19
N GLU A 204 0.39 -14.03 3.70
CA GLU A 204 -0.83 -14.23 2.92
C GLU A 204 -1.44 -12.91 2.42
N CYS A 205 -1.11 -11.78 3.06
CA CYS A 205 -1.61 -10.47 2.69
C CYS A 205 -0.82 -9.86 1.53
N TYR A 206 -1.53 -9.29 0.58
CA TYR A 206 -0.91 -8.53 -0.50
C TYR A 206 -0.62 -7.10 -0.02
N LEU A 207 0.67 -6.81 0.22
CA LEU A 207 1.11 -5.52 0.75
C LEU A 207 1.47 -4.56 -0.39
N MET A 208 0.81 -3.39 -0.39
CA MET A 208 1.08 -2.26 -1.29
C MET A 208 1.45 -1.03 -0.46
N VAL A 209 2.51 -0.35 -0.83
CA VAL A 209 2.91 0.94 -0.24
C VAL A 209 2.76 2.01 -1.30
N LEU A 210 1.91 2.99 -1.04
CA LEU A 210 1.63 4.11 -1.93
C LEU A 210 2.19 5.40 -1.33
N LEU A 211 3.21 5.95 -2.00
CA LEU A 211 3.88 7.19 -1.61
C LEU A 211 3.47 8.32 -2.55
N ILE A 212 2.77 9.32 -2.03
CA ILE A 212 2.26 10.46 -2.81
C ILE A 212 2.94 11.74 -2.36
N ASP A 213 3.56 12.44 -3.32
CA ASP A 213 4.26 13.73 -3.10
C ASP A 213 5.37 13.61 -2.02
N GLU A 214 6.01 12.41 -1.94
CA GLU A 214 7.14 12.16 -1.07
C GLU A 214 8.49 12.36 -1.79
N ARG A 215 9.57 12.43 -1.02
CA ARG A 215 10.90 12.67 -1.57
C ARG A 215 11.48 11.41 -2.21
N PRO A 216 12.26 11.54 -3.31
CA PRO A 216 12.88 10.38 -3.98
C PRO A 216 13.74 9.52 -3.06
N GLU A 217 14.47 10.14 -2.10
CA GLU A 217 15.28 9.41 -1.13
C GLU A 217 14.42 8.58 -0.15
N GLU A 218 13.24 9.07 0.27
CA GLU A 218 12.30 8.33 1.11
C GLU A 218 11.66 7.16 0.34
N VAL A 219 11.39 7.36 -0.95
CA VAL A 219 10.92 6.29 -1.85
C VAL A 219 11.96 5.18 -1.96
N THR A 220 13.21 5.54 -2.21
CA THR A 220 14.31 4.57 -2.34
C THR A 220 14.53 3.80 -1.04
N ASP A 221 14.46 4.47 0.10
CA ASP A 221 14.59 3.82 1.41
C ASP A 221 13.46 2.82 1.65
N MET A 222 12.21 3.21 1.35
CA MET A 222 11.06 2.32 1.46
C MET A 222 11.18 1.09 0.53
N GLN A 223 11.61 1.27 -0.71
CA GLN A 223 11.84 0.17 -1.66
C GLN A 223 12.91 -0.82 -1.20
N ARG A 224 13.92 -0.35 -0.46
CA ARG A 224 15.00 -1.20 0.06
C ARG A 224 14.63 -1.93 1.34
N THR A 225 13.76 -1.34 2.15
CA THR A 225 13.46 -1.83 3.50
C THR A 225 12.19 -2.67 3.56
N VAL A 226 11.24 -2.48 2.65
CA VAL A 226 9.93 -3.13 2.68
C VAL A 226 9.85 -4.27 1.68
N LYS A 227 9.39 -5.43 2.13
CA LYS A 227 9.03 -6.57 1.28
C LYS A 227 7.57 -6.44 0.87
N GLY A 228 7.32 -5.67 -0.17
CA GLY A 228 5.99 -5.40 -0.71
C GLY A 228 6.10 -4.62 -1.99
N GLU A 229 4.96 -4.32 -2.59
CA GLU A 229 4.89 -3.52 -3.80
C GLU A 229 4.93 -2.04 -3.42
N VAL A 230 5.99 -1.33 -3.81
CA VAL A 230 6.15 0.10 -3.53
C VAL A 230 5.86 0.89 -4.80
N ILE A 231 4.80 1.69 -4.76
CA ILE A 231 4.34 2.56 -5.85
C ILE A 231 4.47 4.00 -5.37
N SER A 232 4.98 4.87 -6.22
CA SER A 232 5.25 6.25 -5.84
C SER A 232 4.93 7.25 -6.93
N SER A 233 4.63 8.47 -6.51
CA SER A 233 4.66 9.66 -7.33
C SER A 233 5.29 10.75 -6.48
N THR A 234 6.51 11.18 -6.87
CA THR A 234 7.38 12.06 -6.08
C THR A 234 6.97 13.53 -6.21
N PHE A 235 7.47 14.37 -5.31
CA PHE A 235 7.04 15.79 -5.20
C PHE A 235 7.33 16.64 -6.45
N ASP A 236 8.23 16.22 -7.29
CA ASP A 236 8.58 16.86 -8.56
C ASP A 236 7.60 16.55 -9.70
N GLU A 237 6.66 15.63 -9.47
CA GLU A 237 5.65 15.26 -10.45
C GLU A 237 4.35 16.09 -10.30
N PRO A 238 3.58 16.27 -11.39
CA PRO A 238 2.33 17.04 -11.33
C PRO A 238 1.24 16.30 -10.55
N ALA A 239 0.33 17.06 -9.94
CA ALA A 239 -0.79 16.54 -9.14
C ALA A 239 -1.68 15.52 -9.89
N SER A 240 -1.85 15.69 -11.21
CA SER A 240 -2.57 14.74 -12.04
C SER A 240 -1.95 13.34 -12.04
N ARG A 241 -0.63 13.25 -11.92
CA ARG A 241 0.10 11.99 -11.84
C ARG A 241 -0.11 11.32 -10.49
N HIS A 242 -0.10 12.09 -9.39
CA HIS A 242 -0.44 11.59 -8.05
C HIS A 242 -1.83 10.94 -8.02
N VAL A 243 -2.80 11.61 -8.64
CA VAL A 243 -4.18 11.10 -8.74
C VAL A 243 -4.24 9.83 -9.57
N ALA A 244 -3.60 9.81 -10.76
CA ALA A 244 -3.62 8.65 -11.66
C ALA A 244 -3.01 7.41 -11.01
N VAL A 245 -1.88 7.55 -10.32
CA VAL A 245 -1.24 6.45 -9.58
C VAL A 245 -2.16 5.92 -8.48
N ALA A 246 -2.75 6.80 -7.69
CA ALA A 246 -3.66 6.41 -6.60
C ALA A 246 -4.90 5.67 -7.12
N GLU A 247 -5.49 6.12 -8.23
CA GLU A 247 -6.64 5.47 -8.87
C GLU A 247 -6.27 4.05 -9.36
N MET A 248 -5.10 3.87 -9.96
CA MET A 248 -4.65 2.54 -10.39
C MET A 248 -4.43 1.59 -9.21
N VAL A 249 -3.83 2.08 -8.12
CA VAL A 249 -3.58 1.29 -6.90
C VAL A 249 -4.87 0.82 -6.27
N ILE A 250 -5.87 1.72 -6.09
CA ILE A 250 -7.13 1.34 -5.47
C ILE A 250 -7.95 0.38 -6.34
N GLU A 251 -7.94 0.56 -7.67
CA GLU A 251 -8.62 -0.37 -8.57
C GLU A 251 -7.96 -1.75 -8.55
N LYS A 252 -6.63 -1.83 -8.55
CA LYS A 252 -5.91 -3.09 -8.37
C LYS A 252 -6.29 -3.77 -7.05
N ALA A 253 -6.27 -3.03 -5.95
CA ALA A 253 -6.64 -3.56 -4.64
C ALA A 253 -8.06 -4.13 -4.63
N LYS A 254 -9.04 -3.42 -5.21
CA LYS A 254 -10.43 -3.91 -5.33
C LYS A 254 -10.51 -5.20 -6.14
N ARG A 255 -9.78 -5.29 -7.27
CA ARG A 255 -9.76 -6.53 -8.09
C ARG A 255 -9.22 -7.71 -7.30
N LEU A 256 -8.14 -7.53 -6.54
CA LEU A 256 -7.58 -8.59 -5.70
C LEU A 256 -8.56 -9.05 -4.61
N VAL A 257 -9.31 -8.12 -3.98
CA VAL A 257 -10.33 -8.47 -2.97
C VAL A 257 -11.48 -9.26 -3.59
N GLU A 258 -11.90 -8.94 -4.83
CA GLU A 258 -12.90 -9.73 -5.57
C GLU A 258 -12.47 -11.21 -5.76
N HIS A 259 -11.15 -11.44 -5.76
CA HIS A 259 -10.53 -12.77 -5.77
C HIS A 259 -10.17 -13.29 -4.37
N LYS A 260 -10.86 -12.78 -3.33
CA LYS A 260 -10.74 -13.21 -1.92
C LYS A 260 -9.34 -13.05 -1.33
N LYS A 261 -8.53 -12.15 -1.88
CA LYS A 261 -7.23 -11.81 -1.30
C LYS A 261 -7.40 -10.80 -0.18
N ASP A 262 -6.56 -10.92 0.84
CA ASP A 262 -6.41 -9.88 1.86
C ASP A 262 -5.37 -8.87 1.37
N VAL A 263 -5.79 -7.62 1.19
CA VAL A 263 -4.95 -6.56 0.66
C VAL A 263 -4.72 -5.50 1.73
N VAL A 264 -3.49 -5.06 1.90
CA VAL A 264 -3.13 -3.95 2.79
C VAL A 264 -2.47 -2.85 1.99
N ILE A 265 -3.02 -1.64 2.06
CA ILE A 265 -2.43 -0.43 1.48
C ILE A 265 -1.88 0.43 2.62
N LEU A 266 -0.58 0.72 2.58
CA LEU A 266 0.04 1.77 3.39
C LEU A 266 0.14 3.03 2.53
N LEU A 267 -0.58 4.09 2.90
CA LEU A 267 -0.61 5.34 2.14
C LEU A 267 0.13 6.46 2.89
N ASP A 268 1.16 6.99 2.30
CA ASP A 268 1.85 8.18 2.77
C ASP A 268 1.78 9.29 1.72
N SER A 269 0.90 10.29 1.82
CA SER A 269 -0.09 10.53 2.85
C SER A 269 -1.47 10.87 2.24
N ILE A 270 -2.53 10.65 3.01
CA ILE A 270 -3.89 11.04 2.60
C ILE A 270 -4.03 12.56 2.48
N THR A 271 -3.28 13.32 3.29
CA THR A 271 -3.27 14.79 3.23
C THR A 271 -2.76 15.27 1.88
N ARG A 272 -1.64 14.71 1.41
CA ARG A 272 -1.06 15.07 0.11
C ARG A 272 -1.91 14.58 -1.05
N LEU A 273 -2.51 13.40 -0.92
CA LEU A 273 -3.49 12.91 -1.90
C LEU A 273 -4.70 13.85 -1.98
N GLY A 274 -5.22 14.32 -0.85
CA GLY A 274 -6.30 15.30 -0.80
C GLY A 274 -5.93 16.62 -1.49
N ARG A 275 -4.71 17.12 -1.27
CA ARG A 275 -4.17 18.30 -1.97
C ARG A 275 -4.10 18.09 -3.50
N ALA A 276 -3.62 16.92 -3.93
CA ALA A 276 -3.51 16.58 -5.34
C ALA A 276 -4.88 16.57 -6.02
N TYR A 277 -5.88 15.96 -5.40
CA TYR A 277 -7.25 16.00 -5.92
C TYR A 277 -7.81 17.42 -5.94
N ASN A 278 -7.53 18.25 -4.93
CA ASN A 278 -7.97 19.65 -4.92
C ASN A 278 -7.36 20.46 -6.07
N ALA A 279 -6.14 20.14 -6.49
CA ALA A 279 -5.49 20.79 -7.61
C ALA A 279 -6.01 20.34 -9.00
N VAL A 280 -6.54 19.11 -9.09
CA VAL A 280 -6.94 18.49 -10.37
C VAL A 280 -8.44 18.58 -10.64
N VAL A 281 -9.27 18.60 -9.60
CA VAL A 281 -10.74 18.64 -9.74
C VAL A 281 -11.16 19.98 -10.36
N PRO A 282 -12.03 19.97 -11.39
CA PRO A 282 -12.62 21.21 -11.92
C PRO A 282 -13.32 21.99 -10.81
N SER A 283 -13.10 23.30 -10.78
CA SER A 283 -13.69 24.16 -9.76
C SER A 283 -15.21 24.05 -9.73
N SER A 284 -15.78 23.75 -8.56
CA SER A 284 -17.23 23.73 -8.36
C SER A 284 -17.83 25.12 -8.19
N GLY A 285 -17.00 26.15 -8.05
CA GLY A 285 -17.39 27.50 -7.66
C GLY A 285 -17.72 27.66 -6.17
N LYS A 286 -17.65 26.58 -5.39
CA LYS A 286 -17.85 26.55 -3.94
C LYS A 286 -16.56 26.12 -3.24
N VAL A 287 -15.91 27.05 -2.57
CA VAL A 287 -14.66 26.80 -1.86
C VAL A 287 -14.94 26.79 -0.36
N LEU A 288 -14.53 25.71 0.30
CA LEU A 288 -14.59 25.57 1.75
C LEU A 288 -13.45 26.36 2.41
N THR A 289 -13.51 26.50 3.73
CA THR A 289 -12.41 27.05 4.53
C THR A 289 -11.09 26.35 4.17
N GLY A 290 -9.98 27.09 4.12
CA GLY A 290 -8.67 26.54 3.75
C GLY A 290 -8.44 26.37 2.24
N GLY A 291 -9.33 26.84 1.37
CA GLY A 291 -9.13 26.78 -0.08
C GLY A 291 -9.42 25.41 -0.71
N VAL A 292 -10.20 24.57 -0.03
CA VAL A 292 -10.61 23.24 -0.53
C VAL A 292 -11.89 23.36 -1.33
N ASP A 293 -11.90 22.89 -2.60
CA ASP A 293 -13.12 22.80 -3.40
C ASP A 293 -14.09 21.78 -2.76
N ALA A 294 -15.39 22.11 -2.77
CA ALA A 294 -16.42 21.26 -2.15
C ALA A 294 -16.46 19.82 -2.67
N ASN A 295 -16.03 19.59 -3.92
CA ASN A 295 -16.00 18.26 -4.54
C ASN A 295 -14.65 17.56 -4.45
N ALA A 296 -13.58 18.27 -4.03
CA ALA A 296 -12.21 17.78 -4.09
C ALA A 296 -11.98 16.51 -3.25
N LEU A 297 -12.60 16.43 -2.08
CA LEU A 297 -12.36 15.33 -1.14
C LEU A 297 -13.27 14.11 -1.34
N GLN A 298 -14.22 14.15 -2.28
CA GLN A 298 -15.13 13.01 -2.53
C GLN A 298 -14.38 11.75 -2.98
N ARG A 299 -13.47 11.88 -3.95
CA ARG A 299 -12.68 10.74 -4.45
C ARG A 299 -11.69 10.21 -3.42
N PRO A 300 -10.86 11.04 -2.74
CA PRO A 300 -10.01 10.57 -1.64
C PRO A 300 -10.80 9.89 -0.51
N LYS A 301 -12.00 10.39 -0.17
CA LYS A 301 -12.88 9.73 0.80
C LYS A 301 -13.35 8.36 0.30
N ARG A 302 -13.68 8.22 -0.98
CA ARG A 302 -14.02 6.92 -1.58
C ARG A 302 -12.83 5.97 -1.56
N PHE A 303 -11.62 6.48 -1.83
CA PHE A 303 -10.38 5.71 -1.71
C PHE A 303 -10.24 5.14 -0.30
N PHE A 304 -10.20 5.98 0.72
CA PHE A 304 -10.04 5.57 2.11
C PHE A 304 -11.24 4.76 2.63
N GLY A 305 -12.45 5.15 2.24
CA GLY A 305 -13.69 4.47 2.60
C GLY A 305 -13.88 3.11 1.93
N ALA A 306 -13.08 2.75 0.93
CA ALA A 306 -13.10 1.44 0.31
C ALA A 306 -12.63 0.34 1.26
N ALA A 307 -11.82 0.66 2.28
CA ALA A 307 -11.33 -0.31 3.26
C ALA A 307 -12.50 -0.97 4.00
N ARG A 308 -12.54 -2.30 3.95
CA ARG A 308 -13.57 -3.15 4.57
C ARG A 308 -13.11 -4.59 4.69
N ASN A 309 -13.59 -5.28 5.71
CA ASN A 309 -13.61 -6.73 5.75
C ASN A 309 -14.85 -7.22 5.00
N VAL A 310 -14.81 -8.40 4.39
CA VAL A 310 -15.84 -8.87 3.46
C VAL A 310 -16.34 -10.26 3.86
N GLU A 311 -17.67 -10.42 3.91
CA GLU A 311 -18.34 -11.68 4.27
C GLU A 311 -17.99 -12.82 3.31
N GLN A 312 -17.86 -12.51 2.01
CA GLN A 312 -17.56 -13.49 0.96
C GLN A 312 -16.09 -13.95 0.96
N GLY A 313 -15.26 -13.37 1.82
CA GLY A 313 -13.82 -13.60 1.94
C GLY A 313 -12.97 -12.53 1.26
N GLY A 314 -11.76 -12.37 1.77
CA GLY A 314 -10.88 -11.26 1.43
C GLY A 314 -11.15 -10.00 2.26
N SER A 315 -10.21 -9.09 2.23
CA SER A 315 -10.32 -7.81 2.93
C SER A 315 -9.49 -6.72 2.24
N LEU A 316 -9.89 -5.47 2.40
CA LEU A 316 -9.09 -4.30 2.05
C LEU A 316 -8.82 -3.50 3.31
N THR A 317 -7.58 -3.48 3.75
CA THR A 317 -7.10 -2.66 4.87
C THR A 317 -6.36 -1.45 4.32
N ILE A 318 -6.67 -0.25 4.80
CA ILE A 318 -5.94 0.96 4.43
C ILE A 318 -5.44 1.64 5.70
N ILE A 319 -4.11 1.75 5.80
CA ILE A 319 -3.41 2.45 6.87
C ILE A 319 -2.79 3.68 6.24
N SER A 320 -3.29 4.85 6.58
CA SER A 320 -2.86 6.10 5.95
C SER A 320 -2.31 7.08 6.95
N THR A 321 -1.24 7.79 6.57
CA THR A 321 -0.76 8.91 7.37
C THR A 321 -1.59 10.16 7.08
N ALA A 322 -1.92 10.91 8.12
CA ALA A 322 -2.54 12.22 8.06
C ALA A 322 -1.61 13.24 8.72
N LEU A 323 -1.29 14.30 7.99
CA LEU A 323 -0.40 15.36 8.49
C LEU A 323 -1.21 16.39 9.28
N VAL A 324 -0.75 16.70 10.47
CA VAL A 324 -1.31 17.73 11.35
C VAL A 324 -0.24 18.71 11.79
N ASP A 325 -0.64 19.86 12.34
CA ASP A 325 0.29 20.91 12.83
C ASP A 325 1.29 21.39 11.77
N THR A 326 0.87 21.41 10.51
CA THR A 326 1.69 21.87 9.37
C THR A 326 1.66 23.39 9.19
N GLY A 327 0.77 24.07 9.89
CA GLY A 327 0.47 25.49 9.69
C GLY A 327 -0.43 25.77 8.48
N SER A 328 -0.89 24.73 7.77
CA SER A 328 -1.79 24.85 6.62
C SER A 328 -3.25 24.63 7.01
N ARG A 329 -4.09 25.63 6.82
CA ARG A 329 -5.55 25.49 7.02
C ARG A 329 -6.18 24.44 6.09
N MET A 330 -5.61 24.24 4.90
CA MET A 330 -6.05 23.19 3.99
C MET A 330 -5.87 21.80 4.61
N ASP A 331 -4.73 21.55 5.26
CA ASP A 331 -4.44 20.27 5.90
C ASP A 331 -5.37 20.01 7.08
N GLU A 332 -5.70 21.06 7.85
CA GLU A 332 -6.67 20.96 8.95
C GLU A 332 -8.05 20.51 8.43
N VAL A 333 -8.53 21.14 7.34
CA VAL A 333 -9.80 20.76 6.71
C VAL A 333 -9.75 19.33 6.19
N ILE A 334 -8.68 18.96 5.48
CA ILE A 334 -8.49 17.60 4.98
C ILE A 334 -8.51 16.61 6.14
N PHE A 335 -7.75 16.87 7.22
CA PHE A 335 -7.69 16.01 8.39
C PHE A 335 -9.07 15.80 9.03
N GLU A 336 -9.82 16.87 9.30
CA GLU A 336 -11.16 16.78 9.92
C GLU A 336 -12.14 15.96 9.05
N GLU A 337 -12.04 16.09 7.72
CA GLU A 337 -12.87 15.33 6.79
C GLU A 337 -12.55 13.81 6.76
N PHE A 338 -11.31 13.43 7.04
CA PHE A 338 -10.91 12.01 7.11
C PHE A 338 -11.03 11.39 8.49
N LYS A 339 -10.88 12.18 9.56
CA LYS A 339 -11.02 11.73 10.95
C LYS A 339 -12.36 11.02 11.19
N GLY A 340 -13.46 11.57 10.64
CA GLY A 340 -14.78 10.94 10.72
C GLY A 340 -14.94 9.66 9.90
N THR A 341 -14.07 9.38 8.93
CA THR A 341 -14.11 8.21 8.05
C THR A 341 -13.32 7.04 8.62
N GLY A 342 -12.26 7.30 9.39
CA GLY A 342 -11.44 6.28 10.04
C GLY A 342 -12.15 5.55 11.17
N ASN A 343 -11.71 4.33 11.44
CA ASN A 343 -12.17 3.52 12.59
C ASN A 343 -11.01 3.03 13.48
N SER A 344 -9.80 3.53 13.24
CA SER A 344 -8.61 3.34 14.08
C SER A 344 -7.71 4.57 13.93
N GLU A 345 -7.17 5.04 15.03
CA GLU A 345 -6.30 6.21 15.08
C GLU A 345 -5.04 5.88 15.89
N LEU A 346 -3.87 6.08 15.28
CA LEU A 346 -2.57 6.04 15.94
C LEU A 346 -2.00 7.46 15.93
N ILE A 347 -1.98 8.10 17.09
CA ILE A 347 -1.62 9.50 17.21
C ILE A 347 -0.17 9.63 17.64
N LEU A 348 0.62 10.38 16.88
CA LEU A 348 2.00 10.73 17.24
C LEU A 348 2.03 12.10 17.89
N ASP A 349 2.86 12.25 18.89
CA ASP A 349 3.00 13.50 19.65
C ASP A 349 4.40 14.11 19.45
N ARG A 350 4.41 15.40 19.05
CA ARG A 350 5.66 16.14 18.83
C ARG A 350 6.46 16.33 20.10
N LYS A 351 5.83 16.52 21.25
CA LYS A 351 6.51 16.74 22.52
C LYS A 351 7.30 15.52 22.97
N ILE A 352 6.76 14.31 22.68
CA ILE A 352 7.45 13.04 22.90
C ILE A 352 8.68 12.94 21.98
N ALA A 353 8.50 13.25 20.68
CA ALA A 353 9.57 13.21 19.70
C ALA A 353 10.68 14.23 19.99
N ASP A 354 10.34 15.44 20.45
CA ASP A 354 11.29 16.50 20.82
C ASP A 354 12.21 16.06 21.98
N LYS A 355 11.71 15.19 22.88
CA LYS A 355 12.50 14.53 23.94
C LYS A 355 13.27 13.28 23.47
N ARG A 356 13.24 12.97 22.18
CA ARG A 356 13.90 11.79 21.59
C ARG A 356 13.39 10.45 22.13
N ILE A 357 12.14 10.40 22.57
CA ILE A 357 11.45 9.18 22.96
C ILE A 357 10.74 8.62 21.71
N TYR A 358 11.11 7.41 21.30
CA TYR A 358 10.53 6.74 20.13
C TYR A 358 10.13 5.31 20.48
N PRO A 359 8.98 4.82 19.94
CA PRO A 359 8.03 5.54 19.08
C PRO A 359 7.29 6.66 19.83
N ALA A 360 7.08 7.80 19.16
CA ALA A 360 6.45 8.99 19.78
C ALA A 360 4.91 8.88 19.76
N ILE A 361 4.36 7.77 20.24
CA ILE A 361 2.94 7.46 20.23
C ILE A 361 2.25 8.05 21.46
N ASP A 362 1.18 8.82 21.24
CA ASP A 362 0.25 9.18 22.30
C ASP A 362 -0.67 8.00 22.61
N ILE A 363 -0.33 7.27 23.64
CA ILE A 363 -1.04 6.04 24.03
C ILE A 363 -2.40 6.30 24.68
N THR A 364 -2.69 7.54 25.07
CA THR A 364 -3.95 7.90 25.72
C THR A 364 -5.05 8.27 24.72
N ARG A 365 -4.65 8.87 23.59
CA ARG A 365 -5.57 9.31 22.54
C ARG A 365 -5.66 8.34 21.36
N SER A 366 -4.70 7.43 21.22
CA SER A 366 -4.74 6.38 20.19
C SER A 366 -5.73 5.28 20.54
N GLY A 367 -6.33 4.64 19.53
CA GLY A 367 -7.27 3.54 19.76
C GLY A 367 -7.97 3.06 18.49
N THR A 368 -8.64 1.92 18.61
CA THR A 368 -9.40 1.29 17.55
C THR A 368 -10.85 1.10 17.97
N ARG A 369 -11.79 1.48 17.09
CA ARG A 369 -13.22 1.22 17.32
C ARG A 369 -13.51 -0.27 17.18
N ARG A 370 -14.36 -0.81 18.04
CA ARG A 370 -14.75 -2.22 18.08
C ARG A 370 -13.58 -3.17 18.27
N GLU A 371 -12.56 -2.73 19.03
CA GLU A 371 -11.37 -3.53 19.34
C GLU A 371 -11.70 -4.85 20.07
N GLU A 372 -12.86 -4.93 20.72
CA GLU A 372 -13.37 -6.16 21.34
C GLU A 372 -13.54 -7.31 20.33
N LEU A 373 -13.62 -7.02 19.02
CA LEU A 373 -13.66 -8.02 17.97
C LEU A 373 -12.26 -8.53 17.59
N LEU A 374 -11.21 -7.79 17.94
CA LEU A 374 -9.82 -8.10 17.59
C LEU A 374 -9.07 -8.81 18.73
N PHE A 375 -9.41 -8.49 19.98
CA PHE A 375 -8.79 -9.11 21.15
C PHE A 375 -9.53 -10.36 21.62
N LYS A 376 -8.77 -11.31 22.16
CA LYS A 376 -9.35 -12.34 23.02
C LYS A 376 -9.91 -11.68 24.28
N LYS A 377 -11.01 -12.22 24.83
CA LYS A 377 -11.71 -11.65 25.99
C LYS A 377 -10.79 -11.42 27.21
N GLU A 378 -9.85 -12.33 27.43
CA GLU A 378 -8.87 -12.25 28.51
C GLU A 378 -7.87 -11.10 28.30
N ASP A 379 -7.37 -10.93 27.07
CA ASP A 379 -6.42 -9.89 26.72
C ASP A 379 -7.08 -8.51 26.73
N LEU A 380 -8.31 -8.41 26.26
CA LEU A 380 -9.10 -7.17 26.35
C LEU A 380 -9.26 -6.69 27.79
N THR A 381 -9.51 -7.61 28.72
CA THR A 381 -9.60 -7.26 30.15
C THR A 381 -8.30 -6.66 30.66
N LYS A 382 -7.15 -7.24 30.29
CA LYS A 382 -5.82 -6.75 30.68
C LYS A 382 -5.48 -5.41 30.03
N VAL A 383 -5.81 -5.23 28.75
CA VAL A 383 -5.67 -3.93 28.07
C VAL A 383 -6.51 -2.85 28.77
N ASN A 384 -7.73 -3.16 29.16
CA ASN A 384 -8.58 -2.22 29.90
C ASN A 384 -8.00 -1.85 31.28
N VAL A 385 -7.41 -2.81 32.00
CA VAL A 385 -6.70 -2.53 33.25
C VAL A 385 -5.49 -1.65 32.98
N LEU A 386 -4.70 -1.94 31.95
CA LEU A 386 -3.56 -1.13 31.55
C LEU A 386 -3.96 0.33 31.27
N ARG A 387 -5.04 0.54 30.52
CA ARG A 387 -5.56 1.88 30.21
C ARG A 387 -5.99 2.64 31.46
N ARG A 388 -6.61 1.98 32.44
CA ARG A 388 -6.97 2.60 33.72
C ARG A 388 -5.75 3.05 34.51
N ILE A 389 -4.64 2.31 34.45
CA ILE A 389 -3.38 2.66 35.11
C ILE A 389 -2.75 3.87 34.39
N ILE A 390 -2.77 3.89 33.06
CA ILE A 390 -2.12 4.94 32.26
C ILE A 390 -2.96 6.23 32.21
N SER A 391 -4.29 6.12 32.20
CA SER A 391 -5.20 7.27 32.01
C SER A 391 -4.94 8.45 32.95
N PRO A 392 -4.63 8.28 34.25
CA PRO A 392 -4.31 9.42 35.14
C PRO A 392 -2.89 9.97 34.93
N MET A 393 -2.03 9.28 34.18
CA MET A 393 -0.67 9.74 33.86
C MET A 393 -0.73 10.75 32.71
N GLY A 394 0.19 11.71 32.70
CA GLY A 394 0.38 12.56 31.53
C GLY A 394 0.85 11.74 30.33
N THR A 395 0.65 12.25 29.13
CA THR A 395 1.03 11.55 27.87
C THR A 395 2.48 11.08 27.90
N MET A 396 3.39 11.91 28.44
CA MET A 396 4.81 11.61 28.55
C MET A 396 5.09 10.48 29.55
N ASP A 397 4.59 10.62 30.76
CA ASP A 397 4.85 9.65 31.83
C ASP A 397 4.22 8.30 31.49
N GLY A 398 3.06 8.32 30.82
CA GLY A 398 2.38 7.11 30.37
C GLY A 398 3.20 6.31 29.36
N ILE A 399 3.77 6.96 28.33
CA ILE A 399 4.57 6.25 27.33
C ILE A 399 5.89 5.74 27.93
N GLU A 400 6.58 6.53 28.77
CA GLU A 400 7.80 6.11 29.45
C GLU A 400 7.54 4.92 30.37
N PHE A 401 6.45 4.97 31.16
CA PHE A 401 6.02 3.86 32.00
C PHE A 401 5.80 2.59 31.19
N LEU A 402 4.98 2.65 30.12
CA LEU A 402 4.67 1.49 29.32
C LEU A 402 5.92 0.91 28.62
N MET A 403 6.75 1.77 28.04
CA MET A 403 8.00 1.34 27.41
C MET A 403 8.96 0.67 28.41
N SER A 404 9.06 1.19 29.64
CA SER A 404 9.89 0.60 30.70
C SER A 404 9.44 -0.82 31.06
N LYS A 405 8.12 -1.04 31.14
CA LYS A 405 7.54 -2.35 31.42
C LYS A 405 7.71 -3.32 30.26
N LEU A 406 7.54 -2.86 29.01
CA LEU A 406 7.75 -3.68 27.81
C LEU A 406 9.20 -4.11 27.63
N LYS A 407 10.19 -3.28 28.03
CA LYS A 407 11.62 -3.62 27.97
C LYS A 407 11.97 -4.89 28.77
N ASN A 408 11.25 -5.13 29.84
CA ASN A 408 11.50 -6.23 30.78
C ASN A 408 10.78 -7.54 30.40
N THR A 409 10.07 -7.55 29.28
CA THR A 409 9.27 -8.70 28.80
C THR A 409 9.60 -9.03 27.35
N LYS A 410 9.52 -10.31 26.98
CA LYS A 410 9.90 -10.78 25.65
C LYS A 410 8.85 -10.43 24.60
N ASN A 411 7.59 -10.55 24.94
CA ASN A 411 6.45 -10.32 24.07
C ASN A 411 5.24 -9.80 24.87
N ASN A 412 4.13 -9.47 24.19
CA ASN A 412 2.92 -8.94 24.83
C ASN A 412 2.22 -9.99 25.69
N ALA A 413 2.30 -11.28 25.35
CA ALA A 413 1.77 -12.35 26.20
C ALA A 413 2.51 -12.41 27.53
N ASP A 414 3.85 -12.35 27.51
CA ASP A 414 4.70 -12.29 28.71
C ASP A 414 4.45 -11.03 29.53
N PHE A 415 4.27 -9.89 28.86
CA PHE A 415 3.87 -8.64 29.50
C PHE A 415 2.54 -8.80 30.25
N PHE A 416 1.52 -9.38 29.64
CA PHE A 416 0.23 -9.64 30.27
C PHE A 416 0.32 -10.60 31.47
N VAL A 417 1.22 -11.57 31.43
CA VAL A 417 1.50 -12.44 32.59
C VAL A 417 2.16 -11.66 33.72
N SER A 418 3.08 -10.75 33.40
CA SER A 418 3.79 -9.94 34.40
C SER A 418 2.86 -8.96 35.14
N MET A 419 1.76 -8.52 34.50
CA MET A 419 0.77 -7.64 35.14
C MET A 419 0.03 -8.31 36.33
N ASN A 420 -0.02 -9.64 36.36
CA ASN A 420 -0.69 -10.39 37.43
C ASN A 420 0.23 -10.71 38.61
N LYS A 421 1.54 -10.42 38.54
CA LYS A 421 2.46 -10.62 39.63
C LYS A 421 2.41 -9.42 40.55
N PRO A 422 2.19 -9.60 41.89
CA PRO A 422 2.35 -8.50 42.84
C PRO A 422 3.80 -8.01 42.73
N SER A 423 3.96 -6.69 42.60
CA SER A 423 5.23 -5.96 42.59
C SER A 423 5.94 -6.05 43.94
#